data_5d66bc4e53fc48afeccd28302226ff2f
#
_entry.id   5d66bc4e53fc48afeccd28302226ff2f
#
_cell.length_a   1.000
_cell.length_b   1.000
_cell.length_c   1.000
_cell.angle_alpha   90.00
_cell.angle_beta   90.00
_cell.angle_gamma   90.00
#
_symmetry.space_group_name_H-M   'P 1'
#
loop_
_entity.id
_entity.type
_entity.pdbx_description
1 polymer ?
#
loop_
_entity_poly.entity_id
_entity_poly.type
_entity_poly.pdbx_seq_one_letter_code
_entity_poly.pdbx_strand_id
1 'polypeptide(L)'
;IFEDAYEYRRHKAFEILNSIPNVSCELPQSGFLCWVDVSKLGNSSDIVSYLVKEAKVSVNDGINYGEGGKGHLRIVLGVYKDNSRVVDALMRIKEALTKYQGL
;
A
#
# COMPACT_ATOMS: atom_id res chain seq x y z
N ILE A 1 -23.64 -15.87 -2.37
CA ILE A 1 -23.05 -14.75 -1.62
C ILE A 1 -21.97 -14.11 -2.47
N PHE A 2 -22.15 -12.86 -2.74
CA PHE A 2 -21.19 -12.13 -3.52
C PHE A 2 -20.34 -11.27 -2.59
N GLU A 3 -19.05 -11.45 -2.67
CA GLU A 3 -18.16 -10.51 -2.04
C GLU A 3 -18.08 -9.29 -2.94
N ASP A 4 -18.38 -8.11 -2.39
CA ASP A 4 -18.22 -6.86 -3.08
C ASP A 4 -16.77 -6.73 -3.53
N ALA A 5 -16.54 -6.20 -4.75
CA ALA A 5 -15.19 -6.01 -5.27
C ALA A 5 -14.31 -5.20 -4.31
N TYR A 6 -14.90 -4.19 -3.64
CA TYR A 6 -14.15 -3.37 -2.70
C TYR A 6 -13.88 -4.10 -1.38
N GLU A 7 -14.79 -4.98 -0.96
CA GLU A 7 -14.55 -5.87 0.18
C GLU A 7 -13.34 -6.76 -0.08
N TYR A 8 -13.31 -7.36 -1.26
CA TYR A 8 -12.19 -8.20 -1.66
C TYR A 8 -10.87 -7.43 -1.63
N ARG A 9 -10.86 -6.21 -2.21
CA ARG A 9 -9.67 -5.36 -2.26
C ARG A 9 -9.19 -4.97 -0.88
N ARG A 10 -10.12 -4.65 0.01
CA ARG A 10 -9.86 -4.30 1.40
C ARG A 10 -9.09 -5.41 2.11
N HIS A 11 -9.63 -6.62 2.04
CA HIS A 11 -9.04 -7.77 2.71
C HIS A 11 -7.71 -8.17 2.09
N LYS A 12 -7.58 -8.09 0.77
CA LYS A 12 -6.32 -8.40 0.10
C LYS A 12 -5.23 -7.39 0.46
N ALA A 13 -5.57 -6.11 0.50
CA ALA A 13 -4.62 -5.09 0.90
C ALA A 13 -4.15 -5.32 2.33
N PHE A 14 -5.07 -5.57 3.24
CA PHE A 14 -4.74 -5.85 4.63
C PHE A 14 -3.81 -7.06 4.75
N GLU A 15 -4.15 -8.15 4.10
CA GLU A 15 -3.38 -9.39 4.13
C GLU A 15 -1.97 -9.20 3.55
N ILE A 16 -1.88 -8.65 2.35
CA ILE A 16 -0.60 -8.54 1.64
C ILE A 16 0.31 -7.51 2.31
N LEU A 17 -0.22 -6.34 2.65
CA LEU A 17 0.60 -5.27 3.21
C LEU A 17 1.12 -5.62 4.60
N ASN A 18 0.31 -6.30 5.42
CA ASN A 18 0.77 -6.73 6.74
C ASN A 18 1.71 -7.93 6.70
N SER A 19 1.86 -8.58 5.56
CA SER A 19 2.84 -9.65 5.40
C SER A 19 4.24 -9.12 5.13
N ILE A 20 4.38 -7.81 4.85
CA ILE A 20 5.68 -7.19 4.61
C ILE A 20 6.37 -6.90 5.94
N PRO A 21 7.63 -7.33 6.14
CA PRO A 21 8.33 -7.03 7.40
C PRO A 21 8.40 -5.54 7.67
N ASN A 22 8.11 -5.15 8.90
CA ASN A 22 8.17 -3.75 9.38
C ASN A 22 7.18 -2.79 8.73
N VAL A 23 6.17 -3.33 8.06
CA VAL A 23 5.09 -2.56 7.45
C VAL A 23 3.79 -2.98 8.10
N SER A 24 2.94 -2.04 8.39
CA SER A 24 1.62 -2.34 8.95
C SER A 24 0.55 -1.50 8.27
N CYS A 25 -0.64 -2.04 8.23
CA CYS A 25 -1.80 -1.41 7.62
C CYS A 25 -3.03 -1.85 8.41
N GLU A 26 -3.87 -0.90 8.80
CA GLU A 26 -5.14 -1.25 9.40
C GLU A 26 -6.08 -1.72 8.29
N LEU A 27 -7.08 -2.53 8.64
CA LEU A 27 -8.08 -2.93 7.66
C LEU A 27 -8.77 -1.69 7.12
N PRO A 28 -8.66 -1.41 5.81
CA PRO A 28 -9.27 -0.20 5.26
C PRO A 28 -10.77 -0.19 5.48
N GLN A 29 -11.32 0.97 5.80
CA GLN A 29 -12.76 1.12 6.00
C GLN A 29 -13.54 1.06 4.69
N SER A 30 -12.85 1.31 3.58
CA SER A 30 -13.44 1.17 2.26
C SER A 30 -12.44 0.48 1.34
N GLY A 31 -12.90 -0.06 0.24
CA GLY A 31 -12.02 -0.69 -0.75
C GLY A 31 -11.29 0.29 -1.64
N PHE A 32 -11.40 1.58 -1.38
CA PHE A 32 -10.80 2.61 -2.23
C PHE A 32 -9.42 3.06 -1.77
N LEU A 33 -9.14 3.02 -0.48
CA LEU A 33 -8.00 3.73 0.08
C LEU A 33 -7.35 2.95 1.22
N CYS A 34 -6.03 2.85 1.17
CA CYS A 34 -5.25 2.25 2.25
C CYS A 34 -4.25 3.25 2.81
N TRP A 35 -4.14 3.31 4.12
CA TRP A 35 -3.06 3.99 4.82
C TRP A 35 -2.08 2.94 5.32
N VAL A 36 -0.83 3.08 4.94
CA VAL A 36 0.21 2.08 5.23
C VAL A 36 1.30 2.73 6.06
N ASP A 37 1.58 2.18 7.22
CA ASP A 37 2.65 2.67 8.10
C ASP A 37 3.97 2.08 7.64
N VAL A 38 4.87 2.93 7.16
CA VAL A 38 6.22 2.56 6.73
C VAL A 38 7.28 3.27 7.56
N SER A 39 6.89 3.82 8.70
CA SER A 39 7.79 4.63 9.53
C SER A 39 9.03 3.86 10.00
N LYS A 40 8.92 2.54 10.11
CA LYS A 40 10.06 1.71 10.50
C LYS A 40 11.06 1.48 9.36
N LEU A 41 10.68 1.79 8.13
CA LEU A 41 11.55 1.62 6.96
C LEU A 41 12.35 2.87 6.66
N GLY A 42 11.87 4.04 7.07
CA GLY A 42 12.52 5.31 6.83
C GLY A 42 11.57 6.41 6.41
N ASN A 43 12.07 7.33 5.61
CA ASN A 43 11.32 8.50 5.17
C ASN A 43 10.29 8.11 4.11
N SER A 44 9.04 8.50 4.32
CA SER A 44 7.96 8.14 3.40
C SER A 44 8.14 8.72 2.01
N SER A 45 8.71 9.92 1.89
CA SER A 45 8.95 10.54 0.57
C SER A 45 9.95 9.72 -0.25
N ASP A 46 11.00 9.22 0.40
CA ASP A 46 11.98 8.37 -0.28
C ASP A 46 11.36 7.05 -0.71
N ILE A 47 10.50 6.49 0.15
CA ILE A 47 9.82 5.23 -0.15
C ILE A 47 8.85 5.40 -1.31
N VAL A 48 8.12 6.52 -1.36
CA VAL A 48 7.23 6.84 -2.49
C VAL A 48 8.03 6.87 -3.79
N SER A 49 9.16 7.58 -3.81
CA SER A 49 10.00 7.68 -5.00
C SER A 49 10.52 6.30 -5.43
N TYR A 50 10.92 5.50 -4.46
CA TYR A 50 11.39 4.14 -4.71
C TYR A 50 10.27 3.27 -5.32
N LEU A 51 9.07 3.32 -4.75
CA LEU A 51 7.96 2.50 -5.24
C LEU A 51 7.50 2.91 -6.63
N VAL A 52 7.46 4.21 -6.91
CA VAL A 52 7.09 4.68 -8.25
C VAL A 52 8.08 4.16 -9.28
N LYS A 53 9.37 4.18 -8.95
CA LYS A 53 10.42 3.75 -9.84
C LYS A 53 10.50 2.23 -10.00
N GLU A 54 10.52 1.52 -8.87
CA GLU A 54 10.80 0.08 -8.85
C GLU A 54 9.56 -0.79 -9.03
N ALA A 55 8.46 -0.41 -8.40
CA ALA A 55 7.22 -1.18 -8.48
C ALA A 55 6.27 -0.67 -9.56
N LYS A 56 6.51 0.52 -10.06
CA LYS A 56 5.69 1.17 -11.08
C LYS A 56 4.23 1.27 -10.66
N VAL A 57 4.03 1.59 -9.39
CA VAL A 57 2.69 1.80 -8.81
C VAL A 57 2.58 3.24 -8.34
N SER A 58 1.37 3.77 -8.44
CA SER A 58 1.09 5.14 -8.00
C SER A 58 0.72 5.11 -6.51
N VAL A 59 1.58 5.69 -5.69
CA VAL A 59 1.31 5.85 -4.26
C VAL A 59 1.55 7.31 -3.89
N ASN A 60 0.91 7.76 -2.84
CA ASN A 60 1.05 9.13 -2.36
C ASN A 60 1.73 9.15 -1.00
N ASP A 61 2.52 10.20 -0.76
CA ASP A 61 3.12 10.41 0.55
C ASP A 61 2.03 10.90 1.50
N GLY A 62 1.88 10.20 2.62
CA GLY A 62 0.86 10.55 3.61
C GLY A 62 1.06 11.91 4.24
N ILE A 63 2.30 12.42 4.26
CA ILE A 63 2.59 13.74 4.84
C ILE A 63 1.78 14.86 4.18
N ASN A 64 1.40 14.68 2.91
CA ASN A 64 0.61 15.66 2.18
C ASN A 64 -0.82 15.79 2.72
N TYR A 65 -1.22 14.91 3.63
CA TYR A 65 -2.58 14.85 4.17
C TYR A 65 -2.64 15.21 5.66
N GLY A 66 -1.58 15.84 6.18
CA GLY A 66 -1.53 16.31 7.56
C GLY A 66 -0.51 15.54 8.39
N GLU A 67 -0.33 15.98 9.65
CA GLU A 67 0.67 15.39 10.54
C GLU A 67 0.45 13.91 10.81
N GLY A 68 -0.80 13.47 10.87
CA GLY A 68 -1.12 12.06 11.07
C GLY A 68 -0.65 11.17 9.93
N GLY A 69 -0.33 11.75 8.79
CA GLY A 69 0.17 11.01 7.64
C GLY A 69 1.68 10.84 7.59
N LYS A 70 2.40 11.44 8.53
CA LYS A 70 3.85 11.33 8.56
C LYS A 70 4.26 9.86 8.75
N GLY A 71 5.18 9.38 7.92
CA GLY A 71 5.60 7.99 7.98
C GLY A 71 4.60 7.01 7.36
N HIS A 72 3.60 7.52 6.67
CA HIS A 72 2.56 6.70 6.04
C HIS A 72 2.53 6.90 4.53
N LEU A 73 2.07 5.86 3.84
CA LEU A 73 1.76 5.92 2.41
C LEU A 73 0.26 5.84 2.23
N ARG A 74 -0.23 6.52 1.22
CA ARG A 74 -1.62 6.42 0.82
C ARG A 74 -1.69 5.69 -0.52
N ILE A 75 -2.41 4.58 -0.55
CA ILE A 75 -2.57 3.77 -1.75
C ILE A 75 -4.04 3.80 -2.15
N VAL A 76 -4.33 4.23 -3.37
CA VAL A 76 -5.69 4.31 -3.88
C VAL A 76 -5.97 3.06 -4.70
N LEU A 77 -6.89 2.23 -4.21
CA LEU A 77 -7.26 0.97 -4.85
C LEU A 77 -8.38 1.12 -5.87
N GLY A 78 -9.13 2.23 -5.80
CA GLY A 78 -10.28 2.45 -6.66
C GLY A 78 -9.94 2.71 -8.13
N VAL A 79 -8.69 3.04 -8.44
CA VAL A 79 -8.26 3.35 -9.81
C VAL A 79 -8.07 2.11 -10.68
N TYR A 80 -8.01 0.94 -10.08
CA TYR A 80 -7.76 -0.29 -10.83
C TYR A 80 -9.07 -0.86 -11.38
N LYS A 81 -9.03 -1.35 -12.61
CA LYS A 81 -10.21 -1.86 -13.29
C LYS A 81 -10.74 -3.15 -12.69
N ASP A 82 -9.85 -4.05 -12.31
CA ASP A 82 -10.26 -5.34 -11.78
C ASP A 82 -9.39 -5.76 -10.59
N ASN A 83 -9.85 -6.77 -9.89
CA ASN A 83 -9.19 -7.22 -8.67
C ASN A 83 -7.83 -7.86 -8.92
N SER A 84 -7.62 -8.45 -10.10
CA SER A 84 -6.31 -9.04 -10.41
C SER A 84 -5.24 -7.98 -10.52
N ARG A 85 -5.59 -6.80 -11.01
CA ARG A 85 -4.65 -5.67 -11.10
C ARG A 85 -4.33 -5.10 -9.72
N VAL A 86 -5.32 -5.09 -8.83
CA VAL A 86 -5.11 -4.67 -7.44
C VAL A 86 -4.12 -5.61 -6.76
N VAL A 87 -4.34 -6.92 -6.88
CA VAL A 87 -3.45 -7.91 -6.29
C VAL A 87 -2.05 -7.81 -6.87
N ASP A 88 -1.93 -7.64 -8.19
CA ASP A 88 -0.64 -7.46 -8.84
C ASP A 88 0.11 -6.24 -8.29
N ALA A 89 -0.57 -5.11 -8.17
CA ALA A 89 0.04 -3.90 -7.63
C ALA A 89 0.51 -4.10 -6.18
N LEU A 90 -0.32 -4.74 -5.36
CA LEU A 90 0.03 -5.02 -3.96
C LEU A 90 1.24 -5.96 -3.85
N MET A 91 1.31 -6.97 -4.71
CA MET A 91 2.44 -7.89 -4.72
C MET A 91 3.73 -7.20 -5.18
N ARG A 92 3.64 -6.27 -6.13
CA ARG A 92 4.78 -5.46 -6.55
C ARG A 92 5.29 -4.59 -5.40
N ILE A 93 4.37 -4.00 -4.65
CA ILE A 93 4.73 -3.21 -3.47
C ILE A 93 5.43 -4.08 -2.44
N LYS A 94 4.89 -5.26 -2.18
CA LYS A 94 5.47 -6.21 -1.23
C LYS A 94 6.91 -6.57 -1.64
N GLU A 95 7.10 -6.94 -2.88
CA GLU A 95 8.42 -7.31 -3.38
C GLU A 95 9.40 -6.13 -3.27
N ALA A 96 8.98 -4.95 -3.68
CA ALA A 96 9.82 -3.76 -3.65
C ALA A 96 10.21 -3.37 -2.22
N LEU A 97 9.26 -3.37 -1.29
CA LEU A 97 9.55 -3.00 0.09
C LEU A 97 10.39 -4.05 0.81
N THR A 98 10.24 -5.31 0.44
CA THR A 98 11.09 -6.37 0.96
C THR A 98 12.54 -6.14 0.52
N LYS A 99 12.75 -5.85 -0.76
CA LYS A 99 14.07 -5.54 -1.31
C LYS A 99 14.66 -4.26 -0.70
N TYR A 100 13.84 -3.28 -0.46
CA TYR A 100 14.25 -2.01 0.12
C TYR A 100 14.94 -2.22 1.47
N GLN A 101 14.52 -3.24 2.19
CA GLN A 101 15.08 -3.58 3.49
C GLN A 101 16.29 -4.53 3.39
N GLY A 102 16.66 -4.94 2.20
CA GLY A 102 17.75 -5.89 1.99
C GLY A 102 17.38 -7.34 2.30
N LEU A 103 16.10 -7.62 2.28
CA LEU A 103 15.60 -8.97 2.59
C LEU A 103 15.37 -9.81 1.34
#